data_baa3275e09031322c46c5351096ab72d
#
_entry.id   baa3275e09031322c46c5351096ab72d
#
_cell.length_a   1.000
_cell.length_b   1.000
_cell.length_c   1.000
_cell.angle_alpha   90.00
_cell.angle_beta   90.00
_cell.angle_gamma   90.00
#
_symmetry.space_group_name_H-M   'P 1'
#
loop_
_entity.id
_entity.type
_entity.pdbx_description
1 polymer ?
#
loop_
_entity_poly.entity_id
_entity_poly.type
_entity_poly.pdbx_seq_one_letter_code
_entity_poly.pdbx_strand_id
1 'polypeptide(L)'
;MNRQLDAPLVLSQQQWPIVIDIPQIGIPRDDWVFDALRAQTDPEAFYPPTGGSTREAKRVCMRCQVREQCLQWALDHHERYGVWGGLSERQRRRLKRDGAAGQVAAAAVARRAVASHERIDHAAADDEQRRLAG
;
A
#
# COMPACT_ATOMS: atom_id res chain seq x y z
N MET A 1 -49.85 35.63 35.68
CA MET A 1 -49.98 34.55 34.71
C MET A 1 -48.65 34.32 34.05
N ASN A 2 -47.88 33.54 34.71
CA ASN A 2 -46.51 33.33 34.32
C ASN A 2 -46.41 32.24 33.31
N ARG A 3 -46.06 32.62 32.11
CA ARG A 3 -45.73 31.67 31.11
C ARG A 3 -44.22 31.48 31.15
N GLN A 4 -43.87 30.54 31.96
CA GLN A 4 -42.50 30.08 32.04
C GLN A 4 -42.18 29.38 30.72
N LEU A 5 -41.61 30.12 29.81
CA LEU A 5 -41.07 29.58 28.59
C LEU A 5 -39.54 29.55 28.68
N ASP A 6 -39.06 29.10 29.80
CA ASP A 6 -37.68 28.75 29.98
C ASP A 6 -37.51 27.26 29.77
N ALA A 7 -37.69 26.84 28.55
CA ALA A 7 -36.99 25.66 28.12
C ALA A 7 -35.61 26.15 27.68
N PRO A 8 -34.58 25.88 28.46
CA PRO A 8 -33.26 26.01 27.90
C PRO A 8 -33.21 25.03 26.72
N LEU A 9 -32.99 25.58 25.58
CA LEU A 9 -32.48 24.78 24.49
C LEU A 9 -31.13 24.27 24.98
N VAL A 10 -31.19 23.25 25.80
CA VAL A 10 -30.08 22.37 25.97
C VAL A 10 -29.91 21.76 24.59
N LEU A 11 -29.17 22.46 23.76
CA LEU A 11 -28.42 21.79 22.73
C LEU A 11 -27.61 20.75 23.48
N SER A 12 -28.26 19.64 23.72
CA SER A 12 -27.61 18.41 24.00
C SER A 12 -26.44 18.39 23.04
N GLN A 13 -25.27 18.52 23.56
CA GLN A 13 -24.05 18.16 22.87
C GLN A 13 -24.10 16.65 22.73
N GLN A 14 -25.12 16.24 21.98
CA GLN A 14 -25.27 14.90 21.53
C GLN A 14 -24.24 14.76 20.43
N GLN A 15 -23.12 14.42 20.98
CA GLN A 15 -22.47 13.20 20.59
C GLN A 15 -22.17 13.15 19.10
N TRP A 16 -21.12 13.81 18.79
CA TRP A 16 -20.22 13.18 17.88
C TRP A 16 -19.47 12.13 18.71
N PRO A 17 -19.89 10.93 18.65
CA PRO A 17 -19.32 10.04 17.67
C PRO A 17 -20.43 9.20 17.06
N ILE A 18 -20.85 9.56 15.90
CA ILE A 18 -21.06 8.47 15.01
C ILE A 18 -19.65 7.97 14.74
N VAL A 19 -19.17 7.17 15.62
CA VAL A 19 -18.23 6.13 15.23
C VAL A 19 -19.06 5.30 14.26
N ILE A 20 -19.07 5.68 13.02
CA ILE A 20 -19.42 4.79 11.97
C ILE A 20 -18.31 3.75 12.10
N ASP A 21 -18.62 2.72 12.86
CA ASP A 21 -17.90 1.47 12.76
C ASP A 21 -18.16 1.03 11.32
N ILE A 22 -17.35 1.56 10.43
CA ILE A 22 -17.31 1.13 9.05
C ILE A 22 -16.79 -0.28 9.16
N PRO A 23 -17.65 -1.30 9.00
CA PRO A 23 -17.19 -2.67 9.08
C PRO A 23 -16.12 -2.79 8.02
N GLN A 24 -14.90 -2.86 8.48
CA GLN A 24 -13.66 -3.25 7.84
C GLN A 24 -13.79 -3.40 6.31
N ILE A 25 -14.08 -2.31 5.59
CA ILE A 25 -13.91 -2.31 4.16
C ILE A 25 -12.40 -2.35 3.95
N GLY A 26 -11.85 -3.55 4.02
CA GLY A 26 -10.57 -4.01 3.50
C GLY A 26 -9.40 -3.03 3.41
N ILE A 27 -9.46 -1.92 4.14
CA ILE A 27 -8.33 -1.01 4.24
C ILE A 27 -7.40 -1.62 5.27
N PRO A 28 -6.22 -2.08 4.88
CA PRO A 28 -5.25 -2.57 5.83
C PRO A 28 -4.98 -1.45 6.84
N ARG A 29 -5.17 -1.74 8.11
CA ARG A 29 -4.79 -0.82 9.20
C ARG A 29 -3.29 -0.90 9.51
N ASP A 30 -2.58 -1.63 8.68
CA ASP A 30 -1.16 -1.79 8.82
C ASP A 30 -0.44 -0.51 8.41
N ASP A 31 0.46 -0.04 9.21
CA ASP A 31 1.19 1.22 9.02
C ASP A 31 1.92 1.29 7.67
N TRP A 32 2.25 0.13 7.09
CA TRP A 32 2.92 0.04 5.80
C TRP A 32 2.17 0.70 4.64
N VAL A 33 0.85 0.84 4.74
CA VAL A 33 0.01 1.47 3.70
C VAL A 33 0.43 2.91 3.46
N PHE A 34 0.86 3.60 4.51
CA PHE A 34 1.32 4.99 4.41
C PHE A 34 2.69 5.10 3.77
N ASP A 35 3.50 4.04 3.85
CA ASP A 35 4.81 3.96 3.21
C ASP A 35 4.73 3.50 1.76
N ALA A 36 3.56 3.03 1.33
CA ALA A 36 3.35 2.59 -0.03
C ALA A 36 3.40 3.76 -1.01
N LEU A 37 4.29 3.70 -1.97
CA LEU A 37 4.44 4.76 -2.98
C LEU A 37 3.16 4.97 -3.81
N ARG A 38 2.31 3.98 -3.92
CA ARG A 38 1.00 4.13 -4.58
C ARG A 38 0.09 5.17 -3.91
N ALA A 39 0.23 5.37 -2.61
CA ALA A 39 -0.52 6.39 -1.88
C ALA A 39 -0.01 7.80 -2.16
N GLN A 40 1.21 7.93 -2.68
CA GLN A 40 1.90 9.19 -2.96
C GLN A 40 1.91 9.54 -4.45
N THR A 41 1.38 8.67 -5.28
CA THR A 41 1.29 8.84 -6.73
C THR A 41 -0.16 8.80 -7.18
N ASP A 42 -0.40 9.06 -8.47
CA ASP A 42 -1.73 8.96 -9.03
C ASP A 42 -2.31 7.54 -8.86
N PRO A 43 -3.39 7.37 -8.08
CA PRO A 43 -3.98 6.06 -7.84
C PRO A 43 -4.49 5.40 -9.13
N GLU A 44 -4.92 6.17 -10.11
CA GLU A 44 -5.47 5.64 -11.37
C GLU A 44 -4.40 4.92 -12.19
N ALA A 45 -3.14 5.32 -12.06
CA ALA A 45 -2.03 4.64 -12.73
C ALA A 45 -1.94 3.14 -12.38
N PHE A 46 -2.44 2.76 -11.19
CA PHE A 46 -2.46 1.36 -10.73
C PHE A 46 -3.68 0.58 -11.21
N TYR A 47 -4.65 1.24 -11.81
CA TYR A 47 -5.87 0.65 -12.32
C TYR A 47 -6.08 0.99 -13.81
N PRO A 48 -5.15 0.57 -14.68
CA PRO A 48 -5.30 0.86 -16.09
C PRO A 48 -6.56 0.19 -16.65
N PRO A 49 -7.20 0.80 -17.67
CA PRO A 49 -8.31 0.18 -18.34
C PRO A 49 -7.90 -1.14 -18.99
N THR A 50 -8.86 -1.97 -19.31
CA THR A 50 -8.62 -3.26 -19.97
C THR A 50 -7.77 -3.09 -21.22
N GLY A 51 -6.63 -3.79 -21.26
CA GLY A 51 -5.64 -3.65 -22.33
C GLY A 51 -4.67 -2.47 -22.17
N GLY A 52 -4.83 -1.65 -21.14
CA GLY A 52 -3.91 -0.56 -20.82
C GLY A 52 -2.56 -1.03 -20.30
N SER A 53 -1.58 -0.13 -20.34
CA SER A 53 -0.21 -0.42 -19.91
C SER A 53 -0.08 -0.42 -18.39
N THR A 54 0.50 -1.48 -17.84
CA THR A 54 0.85 -1.60 -16.41
C THR A 54 2.29 -1.20 -16.12
N ARG A 55 3.02 -0.76 -17.14
CA ARG A 55 4.48 -0.52 -17.05
C ARG A 55 4.84 0.54 -16.03
N GLU A 56 4.12 1.63 -16.01
CA GLU A 56 4.37 2.77 -15.14
C GLU A 56 4.11 2.43 -13.68
N ALA A 57 2.97 1.84 -13.38
CA ALA A 57 2.66 1.35 -12.03
C ALA A 57 3.72 0.37 -11.53
N LYS A 58 4.17 -0.54 -12.36
CA LYS A 58 5.24 -1.49 -12.01
C LYS A 58 6.56 -0.80 -11.69
N ARG A 59 6.92 0.25 -12.42
CA ARG A 59 8.12 1.04 -12.12
C ARG A 59 8.06 1.68 -10.74
N VAL A 60 6.91 2.22 -10.35
CA VAL A 60 6.70 2.76 -9.00
C VAL A 60 6.85 1.66 -7.96
N CYS A 61 6.21 0.52 -8.17
CA CYS A 61 6.30 -0.63 -7.25
C CYS A 61 7.74 -1.14 -7.09
N MET A 62 8.56 -1.07 -8.13
CA MET A 62 9.97 -1.50 -8.06
C MET A 62 10.81 -0.66 -7.09
N ARG A 63 10.42 0.58 -6.82
CA ARG A 63 11.07 1.46 -5.86
C ARG A 63 10.40 1.47 -4.49
N CYS A 64 9.27 0.80 -4.35
CA CYS A 64 8.48 0.80 -3.14
C CYS A 64 9.08 -0.16 -2.10
N GLN A 65 9.35 0.35 -0.91
CA GLN A 65 9.94 -0.42 0.19
C GLN A 65 8.98 -1.48 0.73
N VAL A 66 7.68 -1.21 0.67
CA VAL A 66 6.62 -2.10 1.18
C VAL A 66 5.97 -2.94 0.08
N ARG A 67 6.69 -3.19 -0.98
CA ARG A 67 6.22 -3.93 -2.15
C ARG A 67 5.74 -5.34 -1.80
N GLU A 68 6.46 -6.03 -0.93
CA GLU A 68 6.14 -7.40 -0.51
C GLU A 68 4.85 -7.45 0.31
N GLN A 69 4.72 -6.56 1.28
CA GLN A 69 3.50 -6.44 2.11
C GLN A 69 2.28 -6.11 1.24
N CYS A 70 2.46 -5.19 0.29
CA CYS A 70 1.42 -4.82 -0.65
C CYS A 70 0.97 -6.00 -1.52
N LEU A 71 1.89 -6.82 -2.01
CA LEU A 71 1.58 -8.02 -2.78
C LEU A 71 0.89 -9.07 -1.92
N GLN A 72 1.41 -9.34 -0.73
CA GLN A 72 0.83 -10.32 0.18
C GLN A 72 -0.59 -9.95 0.54
N TRP A 73 -0.82 -8.69 0.87
CA TRP A 73 -2.15 -8.18 1.15
C TRP A 73 -3.13 -8.44 -0.01
N ALA A 74 -2.71 -8.12 -1.23
CA ALA A 74 -3.55 -8.33 -2.41
C ALA A 74 -3.85 -9.81 -2.67
N LEU A 75 -2.93 -10.70 -2.36
CA LEU A 75 -3.13 -12.16 -2.47
C LEU A 75 -4.10 -12.67 -1.41
N ASP A 76 -3.98 -12.21 -0.18
CA ASP A 76 -4.83 -12.62 0.94
C ASP A 76 -6.27 -12.11 0.80
N HIS A 77 -6.43 -10.89 0.31
CA HIS A 77 -7.74 -10.27 0.09
C HIS A 77 -8.34 -10.56 -1.28
N HIS A 78 -7.69 -11.39 -2.09
CA HIS A 78 -8.17 -11.80 -3.40
C HIS A 78 -8.45 -10.61 -4.33
N GLU A 79 -7.61 -9.57 -4.26
CA GLU A 79 -7.76 -8.40 -5.12
C GLU A 79 -7.74 -8.80 -6.60
N ARG A 80 -8.81 -8.43 -7.29
CA ARG A 80 -8.99 -8.79 -8.70
C ARG A 80 -8.35 -7.80 -9.64
N TYR A 81 -8.37 -6.52 -9.29
CA TYR A 81 -8.00 -5.44 -10.19
C TYR A 81 -6.71 -4.76 -9.77
N GLY A 82 -6.11 -4.06 -10.71
CA GLY A 82 -4.98 -3.20 -10.46
C GLY A 82 -3.63 -3.90 -10.34
N VAL A 83 -2.60 -3.08 -10.26
CA VAL A 83 -1.21 -3.50 -10.02
C VAL A 83 -0.93 -3.43 -8.53
N TRP A 84 -0.49 -4.53 -7.96
CA TRP A 84 -0.16 -4.66 -6.54
C TRP A 84 1.20 -5.31 -6.38
N GLY A 85 2.07 -4.68 -5.62
CA GLY A 85 3.41 -5.20 -5.39
C GLY A 85 4.22 -5.46 -6.67
N GLY A 86 3.97 -4.68 -7.71
CA GLY A 86 4.62 -4.82 -9.01
C GLY A 86 4.07 -5.92 -9.91
N LEU A 87 2.98 -6.57 -9.52
CA LEU A 87 2.33 -7.60 -10.32
C LEU A 87 0.96 -7.15 -10.83
N SER A 88 0.70 -7.39 -12.10
CA SER A 88 -0.63 -7.22 -12.68
C SER A 88 -1.58 -8.31 -12.19
N GLU A 89 -2.88 -8.11 -12.38
CA GLU A 89 -3.91 -9.10 -12.07
C GLU A 89 -3.58 -10.48 -12.66
N ARG A 90 -3.24 -10.53 -13.94
CA ARG A 90 -2.89 -11.78 -14.63
C ARG A 90 -1.70 -12.49 -13.98
N GLN A 91 -0.69 -11.75 -13.56
CA GLN A 91 0.48 -12.32 -12.89
C GLN A 91 0.14 -12.84 -11.50
N ARG A 92 -0.66 -12.11 -10.72
CA ARG A 92 -1.12 -12.59 -9.41
C ARG A 92 -1.99 -13.82 -9.53
N ARG A 93 -2.87 -13.88 -10.52
CA ARG A 93 -3.70 -15.06 -10.81
C ARG A 93 -2.86 -16.29 -11.17
N ARG A 94 -1.79 -16.09 -11.93
CA ARG A 94 -0.82 -17.15 -12.23
C ARG A 94 -0.12 -17.62 -10.95
N LEU A 95 0.35 -16.69 -10.14
CA LEU A 95 1.02 -16.97 -8.88
C LEU A 95 0.14 -17.83 -7.94
N LYS A 96 -1.15 -17.52 -7.86
CA LYS A 96 -2.10 -18.32 -7.08
C LYS A 96 -2.29 -19.75 -7.63
N ARG A 97 -2.34 -19.91 -8.94
CA ARG A 97 -2.46 -21.24 -9.56
C ARG A 97 -1.22 -22.10 -9.33
N ASP A 98 -0.06 -21.48 -9.34
CA ASP A 98 1.22 -22.16 -9.15
C ASP A 98 1.44 -22.53 -7.66
N GLY A 99 0.54 -22.14 -6.77
CA GLY A 99 0.54 -22.51 -5.36
C GLY A 99 1.77 -22.04 -4.60
N ALA A 100 2.27 -22.89 -3.70
CA ALA A 100 3.40 -22.56 -2.83
C ALA A 100 4.69 -22.24 -3.60
N ALA A 101 4.91 -22.87 -4.74
CA ALA A 101 6.08 -22.58 -5.58
C ALA A 101 6.07 -21.14 -6.10
N GLY A 102 4.89 -20.64 -6.48
CA GLY A 102 4.74 -19.26 -6.91
C GLY A 102 4.97 -18.26 -5.78
N GLN A 103 4.54 -18.58 -4.57
CA GLN A 103 4.77 -17.73 -3.38
C GLN A 103 6.27 -17.65 -3.03
N VAL A 104 6.97 -18.75 -3.08
CA VAL A 104 8.42 -18.81 -2.86
C VAL A 104 9.16 -17.95 -3.91
N ALA A 105 8.75 -18.03 -5.17
CA ALA A 105 9.34 -17.23 -6.23
C ALA A 105 9.08 -15.75 -6.03
N ALA A 106 7.88 -15.34 -5.61
CA ALA A 106 7.55 -13.95 -5.30
C ALA A 106 8.37 -13.42 -4.12
N ALA A 107 8.51 -14.20 -3.06
CA ALA A 107 9.33 -13.85 -1.91
C ALA A 107 10.83 -13.74 -2.29
N ALA A 108 11.33 -14.61 -3.18
CA ALA A 108 12.69 -14.53 -3.66
C ALA A 108 12.93 -13.25 -4.50
N VAL A 109 11.97 -12.87 -5.34
CA VAL A 109 12.04 -11.61 -6.11
C VAL A 109 12.04 -10.40 -5.18
N ALA A 110 11.18 -10.40 -4.16
CA ALA A 110 11.12 -9.33 -3.18
C ALA A 110 12.43 -9.20 -2.39
N ARG A 111 13.02 -10.32 -1.94
CA ARG A 111 14.32 -10.34 -1.25
C ARG A 111 15.46 -9.81 -2.12
N ARG A 112 15.47 -10.13 -3.42
CA ARG A 112 16.46 -9.60 -4.36
C ARG A 112 16.35 -8.09 -4.52
N ALA A 113 15.13 -7.56 -4.54
CA ALA A 113 14.89 -6.13 -4.61
C ALA A 113 15.42 -5.40 -3.36
N VAL A 114 15.17 -5.95 -2.17
CA VAL A 114 15.70 -5.41 -0.91
C VAL A 114 17.24 -5.46 -0.90
N ALA A 115 17.85 -6.59 -1.24
CA ALA A 115 19.30 -6.74 -1.31
C ALA A 115 19.96 -5.80 -2.33
N SER A 116 19.26 -5.47 -3.40
CA SER A 116 19.74 -4.49 -4.38
C SER A 116 19.73 -3.08 -3.83
N HIS A 117 18.73 -2.76 -3.02
CA HIS A 117 18.60 -1.45 -2.37
C HIS A 117 19.69 -1.26 -1.31
N GLU A 118 19.92 -2.24 -0.47
CA GLU A 118 20.97 -2.23 0.53
C GLU A 118 22.38 -2.07 -0.08
N ARG A 119 22.62 -2.66 -1.25
CA ARG A 119 23.90 -2.49 -1.97
C ARG A 119 24.10 -1.07 -2.48
N ILE A 120 23.04 -0.42 -2.92
CA ILE A 120 23.08 0.98 -3.38
C ILE A 120 23.40 1.90 -2.20
N ASP A 121 22.77 1.68 -1.07
CA ASP A 121 23.00 2.46 0.14
C ASP A 121 24.42 2.27 0.68
N HIS A 122 24.96 1.05 0.65
CA HIS A 122 26.34 0.78 1.04
C HIS A 122 27.35 1.43 0.09
N ALA A 123 27.11 1.37 -1.22
CA ALA A 123 27.99 2.01 -2.20
C ALA A 123 28.00 3.53 -2.05
N ALA A 124 26.87 4.14 -1.74
CA ALA A 124 26.78 5.57 -1.46
C ALA A 124 27.54 5.97 -0.18
N ALA A 125 27.44 5.15 0.87
CA ALA A 125 28.16 5.36 2.13
C ALA A 125 29.67 5.26 1.94
N ASP A 126 30.15 4.29 1.16
CA ASP A 126 31.58 4.12 0.87
C ASP A 126 32.15 5.28 0.06
N ASP A 127 31.40 5.82 -0.88
CA ASP A 127 31.81 6.98 -1.67
C ASP A 127 31.90 8.25 -0.81
N GLU A 128 30.95 8.43 0.10
CA GLU A 128 30.97 9.53 1.05
C GLU A 128 32.19 9.45 1.99
N GLN A 129 32.51 8.27 2.51
CA GLN A 129 33.68 8.06 3.35
C GLN A 129 34.98 8.34 2.62
N ARG A 130 35.08 7.97 1.34
CA ARG A 130 36.27 8.28 0.51
C ARG A 130 36.43 9.78 0.27
N ARG A 131 35.35 10.51 0.13
CA ARG A 131 35.39 11.99 -0.01
C ARG A 131 35.85 12.69 1.25
N LEU A 132 35.49 12.16 2.43
CA LEU A 132 35.86 12.73 3.70
C LEU A 132 37.29 12.36 4.14
N ALA A 133 37.88 11.30 3.58
CA ALA A 133 39.25 10.84 3.87
C ALA A 133 40.34 11.47 2.97
N GLY A 134 39.99 12.28 1.97
CA GLY A 134 40.88 12.99 1.08
C GLY A 134 41.03 14.44 1.47
#